data_b9ab7d98f673c7fd28ed11132d944ff1
#
_entry.id   b9ab7d98f673c7fd28ed11132d944ff1
#
_cell.length_a   1.000
_cell.length_b   1.000
_cell.length_c   1.000
_cell.angle_alpha   90.00
_cell.angle_beta   90.00
_cell.angle_gamma   90.00
#
_symmetry.space_group_name_H-M   'P 1'
#
loop_
_entity.id
_entity.type
_entity.pdbx_description
1 polymer ?
#
loop_
_entity_poly.entity_id
_entity_poly.type
_entity_poly.pdbx_seq_one_letter_code
_entity_poly.pdbx_strand_id
1 'polypeptide(L)'
;KHSKLPAFGSPRFAKFAVDEDPNVRGLIEAETPVVSIFGKSWDLHVHRALGITEQENLKLIGETVAYLKAHGREVVYDAEHFFDGYTANPDFALRTLEAAKSAGADVLCLCDTNGGTLTVRLMEICAEVRKRFDGVLGIHPHNDSDLAVANALAAVESGFTHVQGTINGYGERCGNANLCSIIANL
;
A
#
# COMPACT_ATOMS: atom_id res chain seq x y z
N LYS A 1 -0.37 -26.44 4.80
CA LYS A 1 -1.03 -25.19 4.42
C LYS A 1 0.01 -24.08 4.54
N HIS A 2 0.20 -23.28 3.47
CA HIS A 2 1.26 -22.27 3.41
C HIS A 2 0.73 -20.83 3.37
N SER A 3 -0.62 -20.66 3.41
CA SER A 3 -1.25 -19.33 3.38
C SER A 3 -1.19 -18.67 4.75
N LYS A 4 -0.81 -17.39 4.76
CA LYS A 4 -0.88 -16.50 5.92
C LYS A 4 -2.16 -15.67 5.82
N LEU A 5 -2.86 -15.47 6.92
CA LEU A 5 -4.00 -14.56 7.00
C LEU A 5 -3.52 -13.22 7.56
N PRO A 6 -3.63 -12.10 6.84
CA PRO A 6 -3.26 -10.79 7.36
C PRO A 6 -4.43 -10.15 8.15
N ALA A 7 -4.09 -9.41 9.21
CA ALA A 7 -4.98 -8.37 9.73
C ALA A 7 -4.85 -7.12 8.87
N PHE A 8 -5.90 -6.31 8.77
CA PHE A 8 -5.93 -5.12 7.92
C PHE A 8 -6.44 -3.90 8.68
N GLY A 9 -5.75 -2.78 8.54
CA GLY A 9 -6.15 -1.51 9.16
C GLY A 9 -5.32 -0.33 8.67
N SER A 10 -5.41 0.79 9.39
CA SER A 10 -4.66 2.02 9.09
C SER A 10 -3.49 2.22 10.07
N PRO A 11 -2.58 3.19 9.81
CA PRO A 11 -1.71 3.73 10.84
C PRO A 11 -2.53 4.29 12.01
N ARG A 12 -1.87 4.50 13.15
CA ARG A 12 -2.49 5.13 14.33
C ARG A 12 -3.11 6.48 13.99
N PHE A 13 -4.13 6.87 14.70
CA PHE A 13 -4.69 8.23 14.63
C PHE A 13 -3.76 9.23 15.32
N ALA A 14 -3.71 10.46 14.80
CA ALA A 14 -2.84 11.52 15.32
C ALA A 14 -3.06 11.84 16.82
N LYS A 15 -4.26 11.62 17.33
CA LYS A 15 -4.65 11.91 18.72
C LYS A 15 -4.23 10.87 19.75
N PHE A 16 -3.74 9.71 19.34
CA PHE A 16 -3.33 8.64 20.27
C PHE A 16 -1.83 8.37 20.16
N ALA A 17 -1.20 7.90 21.22
CA ALA A 17 0.07 7.21 21.15
C ALA A 17 -0.11 5.85 20.45
N VAL A 18 0.94 5.28 19.87
CA VAL A 18 0.82 4.07 19.04
C VAL A 18 0.32 2.85 19.83
N ASP A 19 0.73 2.74 21.08
CA ASP A 19 0.35 1.67 22.01
C ASP A 19 -1.05 1.89 22.64
N GLU A 20 -1.60 3.10 22.55
CA GLU A 20 -2.93 3.45 23.03
C GLU A 20 -3.98 3.47 21.92
N ASP A 21 -3.56 3.42 20.65
CA ASP A 21 -4.46 3.50 19.52
C ASP A 21 -5.34 2.24 19.39
N PRO A 22 -6.69 2.37 19.41
CA PRO A 22 -7.58 1.21 19.36
C PRO A 22 -7.46 0.38 18.09
N ASN A 23 -7.18 1.02 16.93
CA ASN A 23 -7.01 0.31 15.67
C ASN A 23 -5.71 -0.50 15.69
N VAL A 24 -4.60 0.09 16.13
CA VAL A 24 -3.31 -0.61 16.22
C VAL A 24 -3.36 -1.75 17.25
N ARG A 25 -4.03 -1.55 18.38
CA ARG A 25 -4.26 -2.61 19.37
C ARG A 25 -5.05 -3.75 18.77
N GLY A 26 -6.13 -3.47 18.04
CA GLY A 26 -6.91 -4.49 17.33
C GLY A 26 -6.08 -5.28 16.31
N LEU A 27 -5.13 -4.64 15.62
CA LEU A 27 -4.20 -5.32 14.71
C LEU A 27 -3.28 -6.31 15.45
N ILE A 28 -2.83 -5.96 16.66
CA ILE A 28 -2.02 -6.87 17.50
C ILE A 28 -2.86 -8.00 18.08
N GLU A 29 -4.07 -7.69 18.60
CA GLU A 29 -5.00 -8.63 19.20
C GLU A 29 -5.56 -9.66 18.19
N ALA A 30 -5.54 -9.36 16.89
CA ALA A 30 -5.89 -10.31 15.85
C ALA A 30 -4.93 -11.52 15.76
N GLU A 31 -3.77 -11.46 16.39
CA GLU A 31 -2.76 -12.53 16.48
C GLU A 31 -2.33 -13.12 15.12
N THR A 32 -2.52 -12.36 14.03
CA THR A 32 -2.11 -12.78 12.69
C THR A 32 -0.60 -12.59 12.48
N PRO A 33 0.08 -13.48 11.72
CA PRO A 33 1.50 -13.34 11.45
C PRO A 33 1.85 -12.13 10.57
N VAL A 34 0.89 -11.67 9.77
CA VAL A 34 1.02 -10.54 8.84
C VAL A 34 0.02 -9.46 9.18
N VAL A 35 0.43 -8.21 9.06
CA VAL A 35 -0.47 -7.05 9.15
C VAL A 35 -0.26 -6.19 7.92
N SER A 36 -1.36 -5.86 7.23
CA SER A 36 -1.36 -4.87 6.16
C SER A 36 -1.97 -3.57 6.67
N ILE A 37 -1.27 -2.46 6.48
CA ILE A 37 -1.78 -1.14 6.83
C ILE A 37 -1.81 -0.24 5.60
N PHE A 38 -2.96 0.44 5.37
CA PHE A 38 -3.08 1.43 4.30
C PHE A 38 -2.79 2.84 4.83
N GLY A 39 -1.80 3.52 4.26
CA GLY A 39 -1.45 4.89 4.65
C GLY A 39 -1.60 5.87 3.49
N LYS A 40 -1.97 7.11 3.81
CA LYS A 40 -2.18 8.14 2.79
C LYS A 40 -0.86 8.53 2.12
N SER A 41 -0.81 8.39 0.80
CA SER A 41 0.35 8.74 -0.03
C SER A 41 0.07 9.90 -1.00
N TRP A 42 -1.10 10.51 -0.90
CA TRP A 42 -1.50 11.71 -1.61
C TRP A 42 -1.70 12.86 -0.61
N ASP A 43 -0.94 13.94 -0.77
CA ASP A 43 -0.97 15.12 0.12
C ASP A 43 -2.37 15.75 0.22
N LEU A 44 -3.14 15.75 -0.87
CA LEU A 44 -4.54 16.19 -0.86
C LEU A 44 -5.35 15.45 0.23
N HIS A 45 -5.19 14.13 0.34
CA HIS A 45 -5.92 13.34 1.33
C HIS A 45 -5.38 13.54 2.76
N VAL A 46 -4.08 13.78 2.92
CA VAL A 46 -3.50 14.13 4.21
C VAL A 46 -4.12 15.43 4.75
N HIS A 47 -4.20 16.46 3.90
CA HIS A 47 -4.74 17.75 4.30
C HIS A 47 -6.27 17.76 4.43
N ARG A 48 -6.98 17.11 3.49
CA ARG A 48 -8.46 17.19 3.42
C ARG A 48 -9.17 16.13 4.26
N ALA A 49 -8.66 14.91 4.29
CA ALA A 49 -9.30 13.81 4.99
C ALA A 49 -8.77 13.64 6.42
N LEU A 50 -7.44 13.74 6.63
CA LEU A 50 -6.85 13.59 7.95
C LEU A 50 -6.75 14.93 8.71
N GLY A 51 -6.67 16.07 8.02
CA GLY A 51 -6.53 17.39 8.63
C GLY A 51 -5.20 17.60 9.33
N ILE A 52 -4.13 16.91 8.90
CA ILE A 52 -2.80 16.96 9.50
C ILE A 52 -1.75 17.43 8.49
N THR A 53 -0.52 17.63 8.95
CA THR A 53 0.61 17.95 8.08
C THR A 53 1.19 16.69 7.43
N GLU A 54 1.90 16.85 6.30
CA GLU A 54 2.65 15.76 5.68
C GLU A 54 3.65 15.12 6.65
N GLN A 55 4.37 15.95 7.43
CA GLN A 55 5.34 15.45 8.39
C GLN A 55 4.69 14.58 9.47
N GLU A 56 3.51 14.97 9.97
CA GLU A 56 2.76 14.13 10.93
C GLU A 56 2.31 12.83 10.27
N ASN A 57 1.83 12.85 9.02
CA ASN A 57 1.45 11.63 8.31
C ASN A 57 2.64 10.65 8.17
N LEU A 58 3.83 11.14 7.80
CA LEU A 58 5.04 10.31 7.72
C LEU A 58 5.40 9.71 9.09
N LYS A 59 5.24 10.48 10.17
CA LYS A 59 5.44 10.00 11.53
C LYS A 59 4.44 8.91 11.92
N LEU A 60 3.14 9.10 11.60
CA LEU A 60 2.12 8.07 11.85
C LEU A 60 2.44 6.75 11.16
N ILE A 61 2.87 6.80 9.91
CA ILE A 61 3.29 5.63 9.13
C ILE A 61 4.47 4.94 9.82
N GLY A 62 5.56 5.69 10.04
CA GLY A 62 6.79 5.13 10.60
C GLY A 62 6.60 4.53 12.00
N GLU A 63 5.94 5.24 12.90
CA GLU A 63 5.70 4.75 14.27
C GLU A 63 4.83 3.48 14.28
N THR A 64 3.80 3.42 13.42
CA THR A 64 2.93 2.24 13.37
C THR A 64 3.67 1.03 12.80
N VAL A 65 4.42 1.20 11.71
CA VAL A 65 5.22 0.11 11.15
C VAL A 65 6.24 -0.40 12.19
N ALA A 66 7.00 0.50 12.81
CA ALA A 66 7.99 0.12 13.83
C ALA A 66 7.35 -0.62 15.02
N TYR A 67 6.19 -0.19 15.47
CA TYR A 67 5.46 -0.83 16.56
C TYR A 67 5.01 -2.25 16.18
N LEU A 68 4.43 -2.44 15.00
CA LEU A 68 4.01 -3.75 14.51
C LEU A 68 5.22 -4.70 14.34
N LYS A 69 6.34 -4.18 13.82
CA LYS A 69 7.60 -4.93 13.69
C LYS A 69 8.15 -5.35 15.05
N ALA A 70 8.12 -4.47 16.06
CA ALA A 70 8.55 -4.79 17.43
C ALA A 70 7.69 -5.91 18.07
N HIS A 71 6.45 -6.08 17.61
CA HIS A 71 5.55 -7.18 18.01
C HIS A 71 5.69 -8.42 17.11
N GLY A 72 6.74 -8.53 16.31
CA GLY A 72 7.06 -9.71 15.50
C GLY A 72 6.14 -9.91 14.28
N ARG A 73 5.44 -8.88 13.82
CA ARG A 73 4.57 -8.98 12.64
C ARG A 73 5.37 -8.77 11.36
N GLU A 74 5.03 -9.50 10.31
CA GLU A 74 5.36 -9.13 8.94
C GLU A 74 4.43 -7.98 8.53
N VAL A 75 4.98 -6.89 7.99
CA VAL A 75 4.20 -5.68 7.71
C VAL A 75 4.18 -5.37 6.22
N VAL A 76 2.98 -5.32 5.65
CA VAL A 76 2.69 -4.80 4.32
C VAL A 76 2.22 -3.36 4.46
N TYR A 77 2.89 -2.43 3.80
CA TYR A 77 2.46 -1.04 3.71
C TYR A 77 1.78 -0.80 2.36
N ASP A 78 0.47 -0.60 2.38
CA ASP A 78 -0.33 -0.24 1.22
C ASP A 78 -0.36 1.29 1.09
N ALA A 79 0.38 1.82 0.12
CA ALA A 79 0.49 3.25 -0.17
C ALA A 79 -0.78 3.71 -0.91
N GLU A 80 -1.82 4.09 -0.16
CA GLU A 80 -3.14 4.42 -0.68
C GLU A 80 -3.09 5.67 -1.57
N HIS A 81 -3.71 5.61 -2.76
CA HIS A 81 -3.67 6.64 -3.79
C HIS A 81 -2.25 7.02 -4.25
N PHE A 82 -1.34 6.03 -4.29
CA PHE A 82 0.07 6.31 -4.61
C PHE A 82 0.24 6.96 -5.99
N PHE A 83 -0.44 6.46 -7.01
CA PHE A 83 -0.29 6.96 -8.38
C PHE A 83 -0.84 8.38 -8.55
N ASP A 84 -1.95 8.70 -7.89
CA ASP A 84 -2.49 10.07 -7.83
C ASP A 84 -1.53 11.00 -7.08
N GLY A 85 -1.06 10.56 -5.92
CA GLY A 85 -0.11 11.29 -5.08
C GLY A 85 1.21 11.52 -5.80
N TYR A 86 1.76 10.49 -6.45
CA TYR A 86 3.00 10.62 -7.23
C TYR A 86 2.85 11.59 -8.42
N THR A 87 1.71 11.60 -9.07
CA THR A 87 1.46 12.52 -10.18
C THR A 87 1.35 13.97 -9.69
N ALA A 88 0.74 14.20 -8.53
CA ALA A 88 0.55 15.53 -7.95
C ALA A 88 1.80 16.04 -7.22
N ASN A 89 2.44 15.19 -6.41
CA ASN A 89 3.59 15.51 -5.55
C ASN A 89 4.48 14.27 -5.38
N PRO A 90 5.36 13.99 -6.37
CA PRO A 90 6.19 12.78 -6.35
C PRO A 90 7.12 12.70 -5.14
N ASP A 91 7.64 13.84 -4.64
CA ASP A 91 8.50 13.86 -3.46
C ASP A 91 7.76 13.34 -2.22
N PHE A 92 6.57 13.86 -1.96
CA PHE A 92 5.78 13.41 -0.81
C PHE A 92 5.38 11.93 -0.93
N ALA A 93 4.89 11.48 -2.10
CA ALA A 93 4.52 10.10 -2.32
C ALA A 93 5.70 9.14 -2.04
N LEU A 94 6.90 9.46 -2.53
CA LEU A 94 8.10 8.67 -2.28
C LEU A 94 8.53 8.69 -0.80
N ARG A 95 8.38 9.82 -0.11
CA ARG A 95 8.66 9.92 1.32
C ARG A 95 7.75 9.04 2.18
N THR A 96 6.51 8.76 1.75
CA THR A 96 5.65 7.82 2.48
C THR A 96 6.18 6.38 2.40
N LEU A 97 6.70 5.96 1.24
CA LEU A 97 7.38 4.67 1.09
C LEU A 97 8.67 4.62 1.93
N GLU A 98 9.45 5.70 1.93
CA GLU A 98 10.67 5.80 2.72
C GLU A 98 10.39 5.69 4.23
N ALA A 99 9.34 6.35 4.72
CA ALA A 99 8.93 6.27 6.12
C ALA A 99 8.57 4.83 6.52
N ALA A 100 7.80 4.13 5.69
CA ALA A 100 7.45 2.73 5.93
C ALA A 100 8.69 1.81 5.83
N LYS A 101 9.54 1.98 4.81
CA LYS A 101 10.75 1.19 4.60
C LYS A 101 11.73 1.33 5.74
N SER A 102 12.05 2.56 6.14
CA SER A 102 12.98 2.86 7.22
C SER A 102 12.50 2.31 8.57
N ALA A 103 11.19 2.21 8.77
CA ALA A 103 10.58 1.60 9.94
C ALA A 103 10.53 0.07 9.90
N GLY A 104 10.92 -0.55 8.78
CA GLY A 104 11.06 -1.99 8.63
C GLY A 104 9.91 -2.70 7.93
N ALA A 105 9.06 -2.01 7.15
CA ALA A 105 8.04 -2.68 6.33
C ALA A 105 8.67 -3.72 5.40
N ASP A 106 8.06 -4.91 5.35
CA ASP A 106 8.54 -6.04 4.54
C ASP A 106 8.12 -5.90 3.08
N VAL A 107 6.96 -5.29 2.84
CA VAL A 107 6.40 -5.04 1.51
C VAL A 107 5.97 -3.58 1.40
N LEU A 108 6.33 -2.93 0.29
CA LEU A 108 5.80 -1.63 -0.11
C LEU A 108 4.86 -1.85 -1.30
N CYS A 109 3.56 -1.70 -1.08
CA CYS A 109 2.54 -1.93 -2.09
C CYS A 109 1.97 -0.61 -2.61
N LEU A 110 2.09 -0.37 -3.91
CA LEU A 110 1.57 0.82 -4.56
C LEU A 110 0.10 0.61 -4.94
N CYS A 111 -0.80 1.49 -4.47
CA CYS A 111 -2.22 1.36 -4.77
C CYS A 111 -2.66 2.34 -5.86
N ASP A 112 -3.20 1.82 -6.95
CA ASP A 112 -4.00 2.60 -7.91
C ASP A 112 -5.45 2.62 -7.43
N THR A 113 -5.68 3.40 -6.36
CA THR A 113 -6.94 3.38 -5.60
C THR A 113 -8.10 3.94 -6.43
N ASN A 114 -7.86 4.91 -7.31
CA ASN A 114 -8.87 5.41 -8.24
C ASN A 114 -9.05 4.51 -9.48
N GLY A 115 -8.14 3.54 -9.71
CA GLY A 115 -8.21 2.65 -10.86
C GLY A 115 -8.15 3.36 -12.22
N GLY A 116 -7.56 4.55 -12.26
CA GLY A 116 -7.53 5.42 -13.44
C GLY A 116 -6.16 5.56 -14.09
N THR A 117 -5.13 4.91 -13.57
CA THR A 117 -3.77 5.05 -14.09
C THR A 117 -3.60 4.25 -15.37
N LEU A 118 -3.23 4.93 -16.46
CA LEU A 118 -2.90 4.27 -17.73
C LEU A 118 -1.67 3.39 -17.58
N THR A 119 -1.66 2.20 -18.18
CA THR A 119 -0.58 1.20 -18.02
C THR A 119 0.80 1.75 -18.33
N VAL A 120 0.96 2.55 -19.39
CA VAL A 120 2.26 3.17 -19.73
C VAL A 120 2.74 4.08 -18.60
N ARG A 121 1.85 4.89 -18.05
CA ARG A 121 2.20 5.79 -16.95
C ARG A 121 2.54 5.02 -15.67
N LEU A 122 1.79 3.96 -15.38
CA LEU A 122 2.06 3.07 -14.26
C LEU A 122 3.47 2.45 -14.38
N MET A 123 3.84 1.94 -15.56
CA MET A 123 5.17 1.37 -15.79
C MET A 123 6.30 2.37 -15.54
N GLU A 124 6.15 3.62 -16.00
CA GLU A 124 7.13 4.68 -15.74
C GLU A 124 7.33 4.90 -14.23
N ILE A 125 6.23 5.02 -13.48
CA ILE A 125 6.27 5.22 -12.03
C ILE A 125 6.85 4.00 -11.32
N CYS A 126 6.45 2.80 -11.69
CA CYS A 126 7.00 1.55 -11.13
C CYS A 126 8.51 1.45 -11.35
N ALA A 127 9.00 1.80 -12.54
CA ALA A 127 10.42 1.80 -12.85
C ALA A 127 11.20 2.81 -11.98
N GLU A 128 10.66 4.01 -11.74
CA GLU A 128 11.30 4.99 -10.84
C GLU A 128 11.32 4.53 -9.38
N VAL A 129 10.22 3.94 -8.90
CA VAL A 129 10.15 3.36 -7.55
C VAL A 129 11.14 2.20 -7.41
N ARG A 130 11.23 1.30 -8.42
CA ARG A 130 12.16 0.16 -8.39
C ARG A 130 13.63 0.58 -8.33
N LYS A 131 14.02 1.70 -8.95
CA LYS A 131 15.37 2.26 -8.86
C LYS A 131 15.72 2.75 -7.46
N ARG A 132 14.72 3.22 -6.71
CA ARG A 132 14.91 3.86 -5.40
C ARG A 132 14.77 2.90 -4.23
N PHE A 133 13.96 1.85 -4.36
CA PHE A 133 13.64 0.94 -3.26
C PHE A 133 14.00 -0.51 -3.59
N ASP A 134 14.81 -1.08 -2.70
CA ASP A 134 15.11 -2.51 -2.69
C ASP A 134 14.04 -3.31 -1.94
N GLY A 135 14.02 -4.63 -2.14
CA GLY A 135 13.14 -5.56 -1.45
C GLY A 135 11.84 -5.82 -2.22
N VAL A 136 10.82 -6.25 -1.48
CA VAL A 136 9.54 -6.64 -2.08
C VAL A 136 8.70 -5.41 -2.36
N LEU A 137 8.42 -5.17 -3.65
CA LEU A 137 7.47 -4.18 -4.11
C LEU A 137 6.18 -4.86 -4.54
N GLY A 138 5.05 -4.22 -4.23
CA GLY A 138 3.70 -4.72 -4.52
C GLY A 138 2.87 -3.75 -5.34
N ILE A 139 1.82 -4.27 -5.93
CA ILE A 139 0.83 -3.53 -6.70
C ILE A 139 -0.59 -3.91 -6.28
N HIS A 140 -1.46 -2.92 -6.09
CA HIS A 140 -2.88 -3.08 -5.78
C HIS A 140 -3.71 -2.17 -6.70
N PRO A 141 -4.12 -2.62 -7.87
CA PRO A 141 -4.92 -1.80 -8.78
C PRO A 141 -6.41 -2.08 -8.65
N HIS A 142 -7.21 -1.00 -8.62
CA HIS A 142 -8.66 -1.04 -8.86
C HIS A 142 -8.96 -1.01 -10.36
N ASN A 143 -10.20 -1.38 -10.73
CA ASN A 143 -10.56 -1.69 -12.11
C ASN A 143 -11.48 -0.65 -12.77
N ASP A 144 -11.48 0.59 -12.31
CA ASP A 144 -12.41 1.63 -12.77
C ASP A 144 -12.23 1.98 -14.26
N SER A 145 -11.00 1.90 -14.78
CA SER A 145 -10.69 2.07 -16.21
C SER A 145 -10.54 0.76 -16.97
N ASP A 146 -10.91 -0.38 -16.36
CA ASP A 146 -10.75 -1.74 -16.91
C ASP A 146 -9.30 -2.14 -17.23
N LEU A 147 -8.33 -1.56 -16.52
CA LEU A 147 -6.89 -1.79 -16.70
C LEU A 147 -6.23 -2.55 -15.55
N ALA A 148 -6.97 -2.95 -14.50
CA ALA A 148 -6.35 -3.50 -13.29
C ALA A 148 -5.48 -4.75 -13.55
N VAL A 149 -5.92 -5.68 -14.39
CA VAL A 149 -5.14 -6.87 -14.75
C VAL A 149 -3.90 -6.48 -15.55
N ALA A 150 -4.05 -5.61 -16.55
CA ALA A 150 -2.92 -5.13 -17.36
C ALA A 150 -1.89 -4.39 -16.49
N ASN A 151 -2.36 -3.55 -15.58
CA ASN A 151 -1.52 -2.81 -14.65
C ASN A 151 -0.77 -3.73 -13.67
N ALA A 152 -1.44 -4.77 -13.16
CA ALA A 152 -0.79 -5.76 -12.29
C ALA A 152 0.33 -6.53 -13.03
N LEU A 153 0.08 -7.01 -14.25
CA LEU A 153 1.06 -7.71 -15.07
C LEU A 153 2.25 -6.80 -15.44
N ALA A 154 1.98 -5.55 -15.83
CA ALA A 154 3.00 -4.56 -16.14
C ALA A 154 3.90 -4.23 -14.93
N ALA A 155 3.33 -4.19 -13.72
CA ALA A 155 4.11 -4.05 -12.50
C ALA A 155 5.02 -5.26 -12.25
N VAL A 156 4.52 -6.48 -12.47
CA VAL A 156 5.34 -7.71 -12.36
C VAL A 156 6.51 -7.69 -13.34
N GLU A 157 6.28 -7.31 -14.59
CA GLU A 157 7.35 -7.15 -15.59
C GLU A 157 8.36 -6.05 -15.18
N SER A 158 7.93 -5.07 -14.39
CA SER A 158 8.80 -4.03 -13.80
C SER A 158 9.55 -4.50 -12.55
N GLY A 159 9.46 -5.80 -12.19
CA GLY A 159 10.16 -6.40 -11.04
C GLY A 159 9.43 -6.32 -9.71
N PHE A 160 8.11 -6.10 -9.73
CA PHE A 160 7.26 -6.22 -8.54
C PHE A 160 6.91 -7.69 -8.32
N THR A 161 6.99 -8.15 -7.07
CA THR A 161 6.81 -9.56 -6.73
C THR A 161 5.65 -9.83 -5.78
N HIS A 162 4.90 -8.80 -5.41
CA HIS A 162 3.68 -8.89 -4.62
C HIS A 162 2.51 -8.29 -5.39
N VAL A 163 1.43 -9.04 -5.57
CA VAL A 163 0.22 -8.58 -6.26
C VAL A 163 -0.97 -8.77 -5.34
N GLN A 164 -1.72 -7.71 -5.13
CA GLN A 164 -3.01 -7.75 -4.45
C GLN A 164 -4.15 -7.67 -5.46
N GLY A 165 -5.14 -8.51 -5.27
CA GLY A 165 -6.32 -8.58 -6.11
C GLY A 165 -7.35 -9.52 -5.50
N THR A 166 -8.43 -9.79 -6.22
CA THR A 166 -9.51 -10.64 -5.73
C THR A 166 -9.88 -11.71 -6.76
N ILE A 167 -10.44 -12.82 -6.29
CA ILE A 167 -11.01 -13.83 -7.17
C ILE A 167 -12.19 -13.21 -7.94
N ASN A 168 -12.17 -13.36 -9.25
CA ASN A 168 -13.13 -12.77 -10.20
C ASN A 168 -13.19 -11.23 -10.20
N GLY A 169 -12.20 -10.56 -9.61
CA GLY A 169 -12.14 -9.10 -9.59
C GLY A 169 -13.17 -8.44 -8.67
N TYR A 170 -13.82 -9.15 -7.75
CA TYR A 170 -14.77 -8.54 -6.82
C TYR A 170 -14.11 -7.44 -5.99
N GLY A 171 -14.81 -6.33 -5.80
CA GLY A 171 -14.33 -5.20 -5.03
C GLY A 171 -15.28 -4.03 -5.10
N GLU A 172 -14.90 -2.92 -4.48
CA GLU A 172 -15.69 -1.70 -4.51
C GLU A 172 -15.72 -1.08 -5.91
N ARG A 173 -16.77 -0.35 -6.21
CA ARG A 173 -17.06 0.30 -7.50
C ARG A 173 -17.04 -0.70 -8.67
N CYS A 174 -16.00 -0.61 -9.54
CA CYS A 174 -15.83 -1.47 -10.71
C CYS A 174 -15.01 -2.74 -10.43
N GLY A 175 -14.56 -2.94 -9.20
CA GLY A 175 -13.80 -4.10 -8.75
C GLY A 175 -12.30 -3.86 -8.63
N ASN A 176 -11.59 -4.95 -8.33
CA ASN A 176 -10.13 -5.01 -8.19
C ASN A 176 -9.51 -5.84 -9.34
N ALA A 177 -8.19 -5.93 -9.36
CA ALA A 177 -7.49 -6.84 -10.26
C ALA A 177 -7.98 -8.28 -10.10
N ASN A 178 -8.38 -8.92 -11.19
CA ASN A 178 -8.87 -10.30 -11.18
C ASN A 178 -7.71 -11.28 -11.10
N LEU A 179 -7.51 -11.90 -9.92
CA LEU A 179 -6.44 -12.90 -9.71
C LEU A 179 -6.57 -14.12 -10.62
N CYS A 180 -7.78 -14.54 -11.02
CA CYS A 180 -7.94 -15.64 -11.96
C CYS A 180 -7.26 -15.34 -13.31
N SER A 181 -7.38 -14.11 -13.80
CA SER A 181 -6.72 -13.67 -15.02
C SER A 181 -5.22 -13.48 -14.83
N ILE A 182 -4.79 -12.90 -13.71
CA ILE A 182 -3.37 -12.66 -13.44
C ILE A 182 -2.61 -13.97 -13.32
N ILE A 183 -3.09 -14.92 -12.52
CA ILE A 183 -2.44 -16.23 -12.30
C ILE A 183 -2.29 -17.01 -13.62
N ALA A 184 -3.27 -16.90 -14.52
CA ALA A 184 -3.23 -17.58 -15.81
C ALA A 184 -2.21 -16.96 -16.79
N ASN A 185 -1.73 -15.73 -16.52
CA ASN A 185 -0.77 -15.01 -17.38
C ASN A 185 0.66 -14.97 -16.81
N LEU A 186 0.87 -15.47 -15.60
CA LEU A 186 2.18 -15.60 -14.94
C LEU A 186 2.71 -17.02 -15.03
#